data_ff3cce0e2e5f95509c4a39f3fedc648a
#
_entry.id   ff3cce0e2e5f95509c4a39f3fedc648a
#
_cell.length_a   1.000
_cell.length_b   1.000
_cell.length_c   1.000
_cell.angle_alpha   90.00
_cell.angle_beta   90.00
_cell.angle_gamma   90.00
#
_symmetry.space_group_name_H-M   'P 1'
#
loop_
_entity.id
_entity.type
_entity.pdbx_description
1 polymer ?
#
loop_
_entity_poly.entity_id
_entity_poly.type
_entity_poly.pdbx_seq_one_letter_code
_entity_poly.pdbx_strand_id
1 'polypeptide(L)'
;LGDVYKRQEFRYPGEGWGLTTDGKKLYMSDGTANIYTLDPATFKREKRTTVTLRGETLNFLNELEWIDGKIWANVYTTDQIVIIDPATGAVEGIVDLTGLLPEEDVTPATDVLNGIAYDAAGGRIFVTGKNWNKLFEIEIREK
;
A
#
# COMPACT_ATOMS: atom_id res chain seq x y z
N LEU A 1 -3.00 27.36 -15.02
CA LEU A 1 -2.10 26.22 -14.87
C LEU A 1 -1.01 26.59 -13.89
N GLY A 2 -0.84 25.79 -12.83
CA GLY A 2 0.23 25.97 -11.84
C GLY A 2 1.46 25.16 -12.21
N ASP A 3 2.62 25.72 -11.90
CA ASP A 3 3.88 24.99 -11.99
C ASP A 3 4.08 24.12 -10.76
N VAL A 4 4.75 22.99 -10.93
CA VAL A 4 5.18 22.12 -9.80
C VAL A 4 6.51 22.63 -9.27
N TYR A 5 6.54 22.96 -7.98
CA TYR A 5 7.77 23.37 -7.31
C TYR A 5 8.25 22.29 -6.37
N LYS A 6 9.49 21.83 -6.56
CA LYS A 6 10.18 21.02 -5.58
C LYS A 6 10.51 21.89 -4.36
N ARG A 7 9.84 21.64 -3.22
CA ARG A 7 10.05 22.40 -1.99
C ARG A 7 11.29 21.93 -1.25
N GLN A 8 11.53 20.61 -1.24
CA GLN A 8 12.62 19.98 -0.53
C GLN A 8 12.95 18.63 -1.15
N GLU A 9 14.20 18.21 -1.02
CA GLU A 9 14.69 16.90 -1.44
C GLU A 9 15.25 16.15 -0.25
N PHE A 10 14.88 14.89 -0.12
CA PHE A 10 15.42 13.97 0.86
C PHE A 10 16.05 12.78 0.15
N ARG A 11 17.13 12.25 0.73
CA ARG A 11 17.81 11.06 0.22
C ARG A 11 17.66 9.91 1.21
N TYR A 12 17.43 8.72 0.69
CA TYR A 12 17.37 7.47 1.45
C TYR A 12 18.07 6.36 0.67
N PRO A 13 18.63 5.33 1.36
CA PRO A 13 19.23 4.19 0.68
C PRO A 13 18.14 3.25 0.15
N GLY A 14 18.38 2.62 -1.01
CA GLY A 14 17.49 1.64 -1.62
C GLY A 14 16.40 2.25 -2.49
N GLU A 15 15.37 1.47 -2.76
CA GLU A 15 14.22 1.85 -3.57
C GLU A 15 13.06 2.32 -2.68
N GLY A 16 12.19 3.15 -3.23
CA GLY A 16 10.90 3.49 -2.66
C GLY A 16 9.79 2.95 -3.56
N TRP A 17 8.89 2.16 -3.00
CA TRP A 17 7.78 1.55 -3.74
C TRP A 17 6.42 2.14 -3.37
N GLY A 18 6.12 2.25 -2.09
CA GLY A 18 4.87 2.82 -1.59
C GLY A 18 5.10 3.73 -0.39
N LEU A 19 4.18 4.68 -0.19
CA LEU A 19 4.27 5.68 0.86
C LEU A 19 2.88 6.01 1.40
N THR A 20 2.74 6.00 2.73
CA THR A 20 1.52 6.44 3.42
C THR A 20 1.84 7.18 4.70
N THR A 21 0.83 7.70 5.38
CA THR A 21 0.98 8.46 6.62
C THR A 21 -0.20 8.23 7.57
N ASP A 22 0.08 8.23 8.87
CA ASP A 22 -0.92 8.30 9.94
C ASP A 22 -1.22 9.75 10.39
N GLY A 23 -0.69 10.73 9.64
CA GLY A 23 -0.75 12.15 9.98
C GLY A 23 0.39 12.64 10.89
N LYS A 24 1.21 11.74 11.42
CA LYS A 24 2.37 12.05 12.30
C LYS A 24 3.68 11.51 11.77
N LYS A 25 3.66 10.32 11.19
CA LYS A 25 4.82 9.63 10.62
C LYS A 25 4.54 9.25 9.16
N LEU A 26 5.60 9.00 8.42
CA LEU A 26 5.51 8.40 7.10
C LEU A 26 5.89 6.91 7.20
N TYR A 27 5.25 6.11 6.38
CA TYR A 27 5.53 4.68 6.25
C TYR A 27 5.87 4.37 4.80
N MET A 28 7.02 3.73 4.57
CA MET A 28 7.55 3.47 3.23
C MET A 28 7.84 1.99 3.04
N SER A 29 7.42 1.42 1.93
CA SER A 29 7.80 0.10 1.44
C SER A 29 8.94 0.21 0.42
N ASP A 30 9.65 -0.89 0.19
CA ASP A 30 10.76 -0.99 -0.78
C ASP A 30 10.74 -2.30 -1.59
N GLY A 31 9.61 -3.00 -1.60
CA GLY A 31 9.45 -4.30 -2.27
C GLY A 31 9.94 -5.50 -1.47
N THR A 32 10.57 -5.28 -0.33
CA THR A 32 10.89 -6.34 0.64
C THR A 32 9.74 -6.59 1.61
N ALA A 33 9.99 -7.39 2.66
CA ALA A 33 9.07 -7.55 3.78
C ALA A 33 9.13 -6.40 4.79
N ASN A 34 9.90 -5.36 4.54
CA ASN A 34 10.09 -4.28 5.51
C ASN A 34 9.24 -3.07 5.20
N ILE A 35 8.68 -2.48 6.26
CA ILE A 35 8.09 -1.15 6.25
C ILE A 35 8.95 -0.26 7.14
N TYR A 36 9.36 0.88 6.62
CA TYR A 36 10.16 1.87 7.32
C TYR A 36 9.29 3.00 7.83
N THR A 37 9.40 3.29 9.12
CA THR A 37 8.80 4.48 9.72
C THR A 37 9.79 5.63 9.62
N LEU A 38 9.35 6.76 9.07
CA LEU A 38 10.18 7.92 8.81
C LEU A 38 9.66 9.15 9.56
N ASP A 39 10.58 9.98 10.01
CA ASP A 39 10.27 11.33 10.47
C ASP A 39 9.92 12.22 9.25
N PRO A 40 8.73 12.85 9.21
CA PRO A 40 8.32 13.64 8.04
C PRO A 40 9.11 14.95 7.87
N ALA A 41 9.77 15.46 8.92
CA ALA A 41 10.57 16.68 8.85
C ALA A 41 11.97 16.41 8.28
N THR A 42 12.58 15.29 8.63
CA THR A 42 13.98 14.96 8.30
C THR A 42 14.11 13.81 7.32
N PHE A 43 13.03 13.05 7.12
CA PHE A 43 12.97 11.81 6.36
C PHE A 43 13.92 10.71 6.87
N LYS A 44 14.39 10.84 8.10
CA LYS A 44 15.22 9.81 8.73
C LYS A 44 14.38 8.59 9.10
N ARG A 45 14.95 7.42 8.87
CA ARG A 45 14.37 6.15 9.31
C ARG A 45 14.47 6.04 10.83
N GLU A 46 13.34 5.96 11.50
CA GLU A 46 13.24 5.78 12.95
C GLU A 46 13.05 4.32 13.35
N LYS A 47 12.34 3.58 12.50
CA LYS A 47 12.01 2.17 12.77
C LYS A 47 11.97 1.39 11.46
N ARG A 48 12.36 0.11 11.53
CA ARG A 48 12.11 -0.90 10.50
C ARG A 48 11.22 -1.98 11.11
N THR A 49 10.09 -2.24 10.50
CA THR A 49 9.15 -3.29 10.90
C THR A 49 9.12 -4.35 9.82
N THR A 50 9.45 -5.58 10.16
CA THR A 50 9.36 -6.71 9.23
C THR A 50 7.95 -7.28 9.27
N VAL A 51 7.30 -7.35 8.11
CA VAL A 51 5.95 -7.88 7.97
C VAL A 51 5.99 -9.40 7.89
N THR A 52 5.11 -10.02 8.66
CA THR A 52 4.99 -11.49 8.72
C THR A 52 3.55 -11.94 8.55
N LEU A 53 3.38 -13.03 7.84
CA LEU A 53 2.13 -13.77 7.71
C LEU A 53 2.32 -15.15 8.32
N ARG A 54 1.59 -15.45 9.41
CA ARG A 54 1.69 -16.72 10.14
C ARG A 54 3.12 -17.09 10.57
N GLY A 55 3.91 -16.06 10.92
CA GLY A 55 5.31 -16.22 11.33
C GLY A 55 6.35 -16.22 10.20
N GLU A 56 5.93 -16.29 8.96
CA GLU A 56 6.80 -16.23 7.78
C GLU A 56 6.89 -14.79 7.25
N THR A 57 8.08 -14.37 6.78
CA THR A 57 8.25 -13.04 6.18
C THR A 57 7.47 -12.91 4.88
N LEU A 58 6.77 -11.79 4.70
CA LEU A 58 5.98 -11.50 3.51
C LEU A 58 6.66 -10.41 2.68
N ASN A 59 7.32 -10.82 1.60
CA ASN A 59 7.98 -9.90 0.65
C ASN A 59 7.00 -9.28 -0.36
N PHE A 60 7.53 -8.38 -1.18
CA PHE A 60 6.83 -7.70 -2.28
C PHE A 60 5.75 -6.73 -1.83
N LEU A 61 5.91 -6.13 -0.66
CA LEU A 61 5.05 -5.04 -0.22
C LEU A 61 5.27 -3.82 -1.13
N ASN A 62 4.18 -3.30 -1.70
CA ASN A 62 4.24 -2.23 -2.67
C ASN A 62 3.44 -1.02 -2.21
N GLU A 63 2.34 -0.70 -2.87
CA GLU A 63 1.50 0.42 -2.54
C GLU A 63 0.93 0.28 -1.13
N LEU A 64 0.88 1.38 -0.40
CA LEU A 64 0.47 1.44 1.01
C LEU A 64 -0.65 2.45 1.21
N GLU A 65 -1.61 2.12 2.08
CA GLU A 65 -2.62 3.06 2.55
C GLU A 65 -2.87 2.88 4.05
N TRP A 66 -2.98 4.00 4.77
CA TRP A 66 -3.33 4.00 6.18
C TRP A 66 -4.85 4.02 6.33
N ILE A 67 -5.42 2.96 6.90
CA ILE A 67 -6.85 2.80 7.11
C ILE A 67 -7.11 2.37 8.55
N ASP A 68 -7.81 3.20 9.32
CA ASP A 68 -8.28 2.90 10.68
C ASP A 68 -7.19 2.30 11.59
N GLY A 69 -6.02 2.91 11.61
CA GLY A 69 -4.91 2.48 12.47
C GLY A 69 -4.11 1.28 11.96
N LYS A 70 -4.37 0.83 10.73
CA LYS A 70 -3.67 -0.27 10.08
C LYS A 70 -3.01 0.19 8.78
N ILE A 71 -1.97 -0.51 8.37
CA ILE A 71 -1.36 -0.34 7.06
C ILE A 71 -1.91 -1.41 6.13
N TRP A 72 -2.58 -0.97 5.07
CA TRP A 72 -2.99 -1.84 3.98
C TRP A 72 -1.92 -1.80 2.91
N ALA A 73 -1.51 -2.95 2.40
CA ALA A 73 -0.44 -3.05 1.41
C ALA A 73 -0.82 -4.01 0.28
N ASN A 74 -0.61 -3.57 -0.97
CA ASN A 74 -0.61 -4.50 -2.09
C ASN A 74 0.61 -5.45 -1.98
N VAL A 75 0.36 -6.73 -2.17
CA VAL A 75 1.42 -7.72 -2.39
C VAL A 75 1.68 -7.81 -3.89
N TYR A 76 2.78 -7.23 -4.34
CA TYR A 76 3.10 -7.07 -5.78
C TYR A 76 3.05 -8.40 -6.53
N THR A 77 2.48 -8.36 -7.73
CA THR A 77 2.21 -9.50 -8.62
C THR A 77 1.12 -10.47 -8.15
N THR A 78 0.39 -10.14 -7.08
CA THR A 78 -0.77 -10.93 -6.62
C THR A 78 -2.05 -10.10 -6.68
N ASP A 79 -3.19 -10.76 -6.53
CA ASP A 79 -4.50 -10.11 -6.39
C ASP A 79 -4.87 -9.88 -4.91
N GLN A 80 -3.87 -9.74 -4.05
CA GLN A 80 -4.07 -9.64 -2.60
C GLN A 80 -3.60 -8.30 -2.05
N ILE A 81 -4.37 -7.81 -1.09
CA ILE A 81 -3.99 -6.75 -0.16
C ILE A 81 -3.90 -7.37 1.23
N VAL A 82 -2.88 -7.03 1.99
CA VAL A 82 -2.72 -7.44 3.38
C VAL A 82 -2.97 -6.28 4.33
N ILE A 83 -3.60 -6.56 5.46
CA ILE A 83 -3.86 -5.62 6.54
C ILE A 83 -2.85 -5.89 7.65
N ILE A 84 -2.01 -4.90 7.95
CA ILE A 84 -0.83 -5.04 8.78
C ILE A 84 -0.98 -4.22 10.05
N ASP A 85 -0.69 -4.83 11.20
CA ASP A 85 -0.49 -4.09 12.45
C ASP A 85 0.84 -3.31 12.38
N PRO A 86 0.83 -1.97 12.40
CA PRO A 86 2.04 -1.17 12.26
C PRO A 86 3.00 -1.29 13.45
N ALA A 87 2.50 -1.72 14.61
CA ALA A 87 3.33 -1.89 15.81
C ALA A 87 4.22 -3.14 15.74
N THR A 88 3.65 -4.25 15.25
CA THR A 88 4.28 -5.58 15.26
C THR A 88 4.74 -6.05 13.88
N GLY A 89 4.11 -5.58 12.81
CA GLY A 89 4.29 -6.09 11.45
C GLY A 89 3.49 -7.36 11.15
N ALA A 90 2.68 -7.83 12.08
CA ALA A 90 1.84 -9.00 11.85
C ALA A 90 0.72 -8.69 10.86
N VAL A 91 0.51 -9.57 9.90
CA VAL A 91 -0.66 -9.53 9.02
C VAL A 91 -1.87 -10.06 9.80
N GLU A 92 -2.89 -9.23 9.93
CA GLU A 92 -4.13 -9.53 10.63
C GLU A 92 -5.28 -9.90 9.69
N GLY A 93 -5.16 -9.53 8.41
CA GLY A 93 -6.17 -9.84 7.42
C GLY A 93 -5.61 -9.88 6.00
N ILE A 94 -6.29 -10.62 5.14
CA ILE A 94 -5.99 -10.69 3.70
C ILE A 94 -7.27 -10.36 2.96
N VAL A 95 -7.20 -9.39 2.06
CA VAL A 95 -8.27 -9.05 1.13
C VAL A 95 -7.93 -9.69 -0.21
N ASP A 96 -8.74 -10.65 -0.63
CA ASP A 96 -8.60 -11.35 -1.89
C ASP A 96 -9.47 -10.67 -2.95
N LEU A 97 -8.83 -10.10 -3.97
CA LEU A 97 -9.46 -9.38 -5.07
C LEU A 97 -9.33 -10.15 -6.41
N THR A 98 -9.09 -11.45 -6.33
CA THR A 98 -9.01 -12.31 -7.51
C THR A 98 -10.26 -12.17 -8.37
N GLY A 99 -10.08 -11.84 -9.66
CA GLY A 99 -11.17 -11.68 -10.63
C GLY A 99 -11.95 -10.36 -10.49
N LEU A 100 -11.46 -9.38 -9.72
CA LEU A 100 -12.12 -8.08 -9.59
C LEU A 100 -12.23 -7.36 -10.94
N LEU A 101 -11.15 -7.33 -11.73
CA LEU A 101 -11.20 -6.81 -13.10
C LEU A 101 -11.87 -7.85 -14.01
N PRO A 102 -13.01 -7.52 -14.65
CA PRO A 102 -13.68 -8.43 -15.57
C PRO A 102 -12.78 -8.82 -16.75
N GLU A 103 -12.92 -10.05 -17.24
CA GLU A 103 -12.11 -10.56 -18.37
C GLU A 103 -12.22 -9.69 -19.62
N GLU A 104 -13.41 -9.12 -19.88
CA GLU A 104 -13.65 -8.22 -21.02
C GLU A 104 -12.86 -6.92 -20.95
N ASP A 105 -12.38 -6.53 -19.77
CA ASP A 105 -11.55 -5.33 -19.55
C ASP A 105 -10.05 -5.63 -19.59
N VAL A 106 -9.67 -6.90 -19.60
CA VAL A 106 -8.26 -7.30 -19.68
C VAL A 106 -7.73 -7.11 -21.10
N THR A 107 -6.64 -6.39 -21.22
CA THR A 107 -5.93 -6.14 -22.49
C THR A 107 -4.47 -6.58 -22.37
N PRO A 108 -3.72 -6.67 -23.48
CA PRO A 108 -2.28 -6.95 -23.40
C PRO A 108 -1.47 -5.93 -22.59
N ALA A 109 -2.00 -4.72 -22.37
CA ALA A 109 -1.39 -3.68 -21.56
C ALA A 109 -1.79 -3.72 -20.07
N THR A 110 -2.79 -4.52 -19.71
CA THR A 110 -3.25 -4.67 -18.32
C THR A 110 -2.12 -5.25 -17.47
N ASP A 111 -1.85 -4.61 -16.35
CA ASP A 111 -0.81 -5.01 -15.40
C ASP A 111 -1.44 -5.30 -14.04
N VAL A 112 -0.64 -5.43 -13.00
CA VAL A 112 -1.05 -5.92 -11.69
C VAL A 112 -1.98 -4.99 -10.92
N LEU A 113 -2.78 -5.56 -10.02
CA LEU A 113 -3.46 -4.84 -8.95
C LEU A 113 -2.42 -4.03 -8.16
N ASN A 114 -2.59 -2.72 -8.10
CA ASN A 114 -1.74 -1.84 -7.31
C ASN A 114 -2.35 -0.44 -7.22
N GLY A 115 -2.80 -0.07 -6.06
CA GLY A 115 -3.42 1.23 -5.78
C GLY A 115 -4.57 1.06 -4.78
N ILE A 116 -4.46 1.73 -3.65
CA ILE A 116 -5.45 1.76 -2.58
C ILE A 116 -5.67 3.21 -2.19
N ALA A 117 -6.92 3.63 -2.05
CA ALA A 117 -7.25 4.94 -1.50
C ALA A 117 -8.37 4.82 -0.48
N TYR A 118 -8.28 5.60 0.58
CA TYR A 118 -9.25 5.63 1.65
C TYR A 118 -9.86 7.02 1.83
N ASP A 119 -11.16 7.11 1.64
CA ASP A 119 -11.95 8.27 2.03
C ASP A 119 -12.40 8.10 3.48
N ALA A 120 -11.64 8.64 4.41
CA ALA A 120 -11.89 8.52 5.84
C ALA A 120 -13.22 9.16 6.27
N ALA A 121 -13.65 10.24 5.62
CA ALA A 121 -14.89 10.92 5.95
C ALA A 121 -16.13 10.08 5.57
N GLY A 122 -16.07 9.38 4.44
CA GLY A 122 -17.13 8.51 3.95
C GLY A 122 -16.99 7.03 4.36
N GLY A 123 -15.83 6.64 4.91
CA GLY A 123 -15.52 5.24 5.22
C GLY A 123 -15.41 4.36 3.98
N ARG A 124 -15.00 4.93 2.84
CA ARG A 124 -14.99 4.28 1.54
C ARG A 124 -13.60 3.86 1.13
N ILE A 125 -13.45 2.65 0.63
CA ILE A 125 -12.17 2.10 0.17
C ILE A 125 -12.24 1.89 -1.33
N PHE A 126 -11.23 2.38 -2.03
CA PHE A 126 -11.10 2.28 -3.48
C PHE A 126 -9.83 1.53 -3.85
N VAL A 127 -9.91 0.71 -4.89
CA VAL A 127 -8.77 -0.02 -5.44
C VAL A 127 -8.75 0.06 -6.96
N THR A 128 -7.55 -0.03 -7.52
CA THR A 128 -7.32 -0.08 -8.95
C THR A 128 -6.06 -0.90 -9.26
N GLY A 129 -5.67 -0.98 -10.51
CA GLY A 129 -4.44 -1.63 -10.96
C GLY A 129 -3.71 -0.83 -12.01
N LYS A 130 -2.47 -1.20 -12.27
CA LYS A 130 -1.64 -0.58 -13.30
C LYS A 130 -2.25 -0.81 -14.68
N ASN A 131 -2.46 0.28 -15.40
CA ASN A 131 -3.10 0.28 -16.73
C ASN A 131 -4.53 -0.30 -16.75
N TRP A 132 -5.19 -0.36 -15.60
CA TRP A 132 -6.59 -0.71 -15.56
C TRP A 132 -7.45 0.46 -16.07
N ASN A 133 -8.53 0.14 -16.74
CA ASN A 133 -9.53 1.10 -17.22
C ASN A 133 -10.64 1.37 -16.19
N LYS A 134 -10.56 0.73 -15.00
CA LYS A 134 -11.56 0.82 -13.93
C LYS A 134 -10.94 1.09 -12.57
N LEU A 135 -11.69 1.81 -11.76
CA LEU A 135 -11.55 2.00 -10.34
C LEU A 135 -12.73 1.31 -9.65
N PHE A 136 -12.48 0.62 -8.55
CA PHE A 136 -13.52 -0.09 -7.79
C PHE A 136 -13.63 0.48 -6.38
N GLU A 137 -14.85 0.72 -5.93
CA GLU A 137 -15.17 0.84 -4.52
C GLU A 137 -15.42 -0.55 -3.98
N ILE A 138 -14.79 -0.89 -2.87
CA ILE A 138 -14.90 -2.22 -2.25
C ILE A 138 -15.45 -2.12 -0.83
N GLU A 139 -16.18 -3.16 -0.43
CA GLU A 139 -16.63 -3.41 0.93
C GLU A 139 -16.06 -4.75 1.41
N ILE A 140 -15.44 -4.73 2.59
CA ILE A 140 -14.87 -5.95 3.16
C ILE A 140 -15.97 -6.79 3.80
N ARG A 141 -16.05 -8.05 3.44
CA ARG A 141 -16.89 -9.05 4.07
C ARG A 141 -16.04 -10.20 4.55
N GLU A 142 -16.19 -10.56 5.81
CA GLU A 142 -15.56 -11.76 6.35
C GLU A 142 -16.18 -13.01 5.71
N LYS A 143 -15.28 -13.98 5.41
CA LYS A 143 -15.70 -15.31 4.91
C LYS A 143 -15.95 -16.24 6.09
#